data_0595031cf50d9b4fb5f551a1a9e42333
#
_entry.id   0595031cf50d9b4fb5f551a1a9e42333
#
_cell.length_a   1.000
_cell.length_b   1.000
_cell.length_c   1.000
_cell.angle_alpha   90.00
_cell.angle_beta   90.00
_cell.angle_gamma   90.00
#
_symmetry.space_group_name_H-M   'P 1'
#
loop_
_entity.id
_entity.type
_entity.pdbx_description
1 polymer ?
#
loop_
_entity_poly.entity_id
_entity_poly.type
_entity_poly.pdbx_seq_one_letter_code
_entity_poly.pdbx_strand_id
1 'polypeptide(L)'
;MQAAGHREEVTSLYRAVAKAELDDIAQAGFRQHPNSLSLESKLFATSPEDAARFGRDNFRFDEVPFHIIAVQMPTSIAEQFEKLTLDFKPAVNIPRDMLPLLNQHATMREITPIPTR
;
A
#
# COMPACT_ATOMS: atom_id res chain seq x y z
N MET A 1 -33.24 -1.19 -4.82
CA MET A 1 -32.81 -0.78 -4.86
C MET A 1 -32.08 -0.58 -5.09
N GLN A 2 -31.78 -0.68 -4.86
CA GLN A 2 -31.21 -0.39 -4.90
C GLN A 2 -30.44 -0.24 -5.07
N ALA A 3 -30.70 -0.98 -5.22
CA ALA A 3 -29.31 -0.78 -5.35
C ALA A 3 -28.91 0.61 -5.61
N ALA A 4 -29.81 1.28 -6.08
CA ALA A 4 -29.53 2.70 -6.16
C ALA A 4 -28.99 3.08 -4.80
N GLY A 5 -28.10 3.90 -4.70
CA GLY A 5 -27.52 4.25 -3.46
C GLY A 5 -26.70 3.15 -2.81
N HIS A 6 -26.72 2.00 -3.40
CA HIS A 6 -25.93 0.90 -2.84
C HIS A 6 -24.54 0.96 -3.44
N ARG A 7 -23.82 1.91 -2.98
CA ARG A 7 -22.48 2.15 -3.48
C ARG A 7 -21.47 1.44 -2.61
N GLU A 8 -20.60 0.70 -3.22
CA GLU A 8 -19.59 0.00 -2.46
C GLU A 8 -18.61 1.01 -1.86
N GLU A 9 -18.31 0.84 -0.59
CA GLU A 9 -17.33 1.69 0.06
C GLU A 9 -15.94 1.37 -0.44
N VAL A 10 -15.10 2.39 -0.41
CA VAL A 10 -13.73 2.29 -0.88
C VAL A 10 -12.79 2.62 0.26
N THR A 11 -11.75 1.83 0.38
CA THR A 11 -10.70 2.04 1.37
C THR A 11 -9.41 2.36 0.65
N SER A 12 -8.66 3.31 1.18
CA SER A 12 -7.35 3.67 0.66
C SER A 12 -6.28 3.24 1.64
N LEU A 13 -5.24 2.61 1.10
CA LEU A 13 -4.04 2.28 1.84
C LEU A 13 -2.88 2.98 1.17
N TYR A 14 -1.78 3.13 1.91
CA TYR A 14 -0.67 3.96 1.45
C TYR A 14 0.64 3.26 1.71
N ARG A 15 1.60 3.45 0.82
CA ARG A 15 2.88 2.79 0.96
C ARG A 15 3.98 3.70 0.44
N ALA A 16 5.10 3.73 1.15
CA ALA A 16 6.30 4.41 0.69
C ALA A 16 7.14 3.42 -0.09
N VAL A 17 7.52 3.79 -1.31
CA VAL A 17 8.23 2.90 -2.21
C VAL A 17 9.40 3.63 -2.83
N ALA A 18 10.48 2.91 -3.11
CA ALA A 18 11.55 3.45 -3.93
C ALA A 18 11.12 3.42 -5.39
N LYS A 19 11.87 4.15 -6.23
CA LYS A 19 11.49 4.26 -7.64
C LYS A 19 11.44 2.89 -8.31
N ALA A 20 12.35 2.00 -7.96
CA ALA A 20 12.36 0.67 -8.59
C ALA A 20 11.07 -0.09 -8.28
N GLU A 21 10.59 0.00 -7.05
CA GLU A 21 9.33 -0.66 -6.71
C GLU A 21 8.16 0.03 -7.40
N LEU A 22 8.18 1.36 -7.46
CA LEU A 22 7.12 2.09 -8.14
C LEU A 22 7.00 1.67 -9.60
N ASP A 23 8.12 1.58 -10.28
CA ASP A 23 8.14 1.16 -11.68
C ASP A 23 7.67 -0.28 -11.84
N ASP A 24 8.08 -1.16 -10.93
CA ASP A 24 7.66 -2.55 -10.97
C ASP A 24 6.16 -2.69 -10.79
N ILE A 25 5.60 -1.94 -9.85
CA ILE A 25 4.16 -1.98 -9.62
C ILE A 25 3.42 -1.50 -10.86
N ALA A 26 3.91 -0.47 -11.50
CA ALA A 26 3.25 0.06 -12.69
C ALA A 26 3.23 -0.96 -13.83
N GLN A 27 4.23 -1.81 -13.90
CA GLN A 27 4.32 -2.80 -14.97
C GLN A 27 3.66 -4.12 -14.64
N ALA A 28 3.79 -4.58 -13.39
CA ALA A 28 3.44 -5.94 -13.03
C ALA A 28 2.52 -6.05 -11.83
N GLY A 29 2.12 -4.92 -11.24
CA GLY A 29 1.32 -4.95 -10.01
C GLY A 29 2.18 -5.29 -8.81
N PHE A 30 1.51 -5.45 -7.68
CA PHE A 30 2.19 -5.78 -6.44
C PHE A 30 2.61 -7.24 -6.48
N ARG A 31 3.88 -7.49 -6.20
CA ARG A 31 4.40 -8.85 -6.18
C ARG A 31 5.63 -8.89 -5.29
N GLN A 32 5.97 -10.09 -4.86
CA GLN A 32 7.22 -10.27 -4.14
C GLN A 32 8.37 -10.11 -5.12
N HIS A 33 9.43 -9.46 -4.65
CA HIS A 33 10.61 -9.28 -5.48
C HIS A 33 11.17 -10.64 -5.89
N PRO A 34 11.50 -10.85 -7.17
CA PRO A 34 11.91 -12.19 -7.62
C PRO A 34 13.15 -12.73 -6.94
N ASN A 35 14.04 -11.83 -6.49
CA ASN A 35 15.26 -12.26 -5.84
C ASN A 35 15.16 -12.34 -4.33
N SER A 36 13.98 -12.10 -3.79
CA SER A 36 13.78 -12.17 -2.35
C SER A 36 13.71 -13.62 -1.91
N LEU A 37 14.45 -13.93 -0.87
CA LEU A 37 14.41 -15.26 -0.27
C LEU A 37 13.43 -15.34 0.87
N SER A 38 12.85 -14.22 1.28
CA SER A 38 11.95 -14.21 2.41
C SER A 38 10.50 -14.38 1.93
N LEU A 39 9.65 -14.81 2.84
CA LEU A 39 8.22 -14.89 2.57
C LEU A 39 7.59 -13.56 2.93
N GLU A 40 8.15 -12.52 2.40
CA GLU A 40 7.74 -11.18 2.79
C GLU A 40 6.32 -10.88 2.43
N SER A 41 5.69 -10.14 3.30
CA SER A 41 4.44 -9.50 3.00
C SER A 41 4.72 -8.03 2.76
N LYS A 42 3.71 -7.31 2.28
CA LYS A 42 3.85 -5.88 2.08
C LYS A 42 3.03 -5.16 3.14
N LEU A 43 3.65 -4.17 3.75
CA LEU A 43 3.02 -3.36 4.77
C LEU A 43 2.51 -2.07 4.15
N PHE A 44 1.30 -1.72 4.54
CA PHE A 44 0.66 -0.49 4.09
C PHE A 44 0.25 0.33 5.30
N ALA A 45 0.36 1.63 5.18
CA ALA A 45 -0.15 2.55 6.18
C ALA A 45 -1.59 2.90 5.87
N THR A 46 -2.27 3.48 6.86
CA THR A 46 -3.66 3.87 6.68
C THR A 46 -3.81 5.35 6.38
N SER A 47 -2.70 6.09 6.34
CA SER A 47 -2.71 7.50 5.96
C SER A 47 -1.42 7.82 5.21
N PRO A 48 -1.45 8.84 4.35
CA PRO A 48 -0.21 9.21 3.66
C PRO A 48 0.86 9.72 4.61
N GLU A 49 0.48 10.36 5.71
CA GLU A 49 1.45 10.83 6.70
C GLU A 49 2.17 9.67 7.36
N ASP A 50 1.44 8.62 7.70
CA ASP A 50 2.06 7.44 8.29
C ASP A 50 2.95 6.71 7.28
N ALA A 51 2.53 6.66 6.02
CA ALA A 51 3.37 6.07 4.99
C ALA A 51 4.67 6.86 4.85
N ALA A 52 4.60 8.17 4.94
CA ALA A 52 5.81 9.00 4.87
C ALA A 52 6.74 8.72 6.05
N ARG A 53 6.18 8.51 7.24
CA ARG A 53 7.01 8.17 8.39
C ARG A 53 7.68 6.83 8.22
N PHE A 54 6.93 5.84 7.73
CA PHE A 54 7.53 4.53 7.45
C PHE A 54 8.63 4.66 6.41
N GLY A 55 8.40 5.49 5.39
CA GLY A 55 9.39 5.70 4.35
C GLY A 55 10.67 6.33 4.89
N ARG A 56 10.53 7.35 5.72
CA ARG A 56 11.71 7.98 6.33
C ARG A 56 12.49 6.99 7.16
N ASP A 57 11.79 6.15 7.91
CA ASP A 57 12.48 5.16 8.75
C ASP A 57 13.17 4.10 7.91
N ASN A 58 12.54 3.67 6.81
CA ASN A 58 13.07 2.59 6.00
C ASN A 58 14.20 3.02 5.09
N PHE A 59 14.16 4.28 4.61
CA PHE A 59 15.09 4.71 3.56
C PHE A 59 16.13 5.70 4.04
N ARG A 60 16.11 6.08 5.31
CA ARG A 60 16.97 7.17 5.78
C ARG A 60 18.44 6.84 5.71
N PHE A 61 18.82 5.59 5.94
CA PHE A 61 20.23 5.22 5.93
C PHE A 61 20.77 5.10 4.51
N ASP A 62 19.90 4.83 3.57
CA ASP A 62 20.31 4.71 2.18
C ASP A 62 20.26 6.04 1.46
N GLU A 63 19.66 7.04 2.08
CA GLU A 63 19.45 8.36 1.49
C GLU A 63 18.79 8.25 0.11
N VAL A 64 17.91 7.28 -0.02
CA VAL A 64 17.20 7.02 -1.26
C VAL A 64 15.89 7.79 -1.22
N PRO A 65 15.58 8.57 -2.27
CA PRO A 65 14.26 9.20 -2.31
C PRO A 65 13.18 8.15 -2.41
N PHE A 66 12.06 8.45 -1.79
CA PHE A 66 10.93 7.53 -1.86
C PHE A 66 9.69 8.27 -2.32
N HIS A 67 8.74 7.50 -2.78
CA HIS A 67 7.49 7.99 -3.30
C HIS A 67 6.36 7.42 -2.46
N ILE A 68 5.26 8.15 -2.37
CA ILE A 68 4.08 7.67 -1.66
C ILE A 68 3.03 7.32 -2.69
N ILE A 69 2.49 6.13 -2.58
CA ILE A 69 1.41 5.70 -3.45
C ILE A 69 0.15 5.49 -2.64
N ALA A 70 -0.98 5.77 -3.25
CA ALA A 70 -2.29 5.48 -2.70
C ALA A 70 -2.86 4.29 -3.46
N VAL A 71 -3.37 3.33 -2.72
CA VAL A 71 -3.94 2.11 -3.29
C VAL A 71 -5.39 2.05 -2.83
N GLN A 72 -6.32 2.13 -3.77
CA GLN A 72 -7.74 2.13 -3.47
C GLN A 72 -8.37 0.82 -3.86
N MET A 73 -9.24 0.32 -3.01
CA MET A 73 -9.91 -0.96 -3.25
C MET A 73 -11.26 -0.96 -2.55
N PRO A 74 -12.18 -1.84 -2.95
CA PRO A 74 -13.41 -1.99 -2.18
C PRO A 74 -13.08 -2.34 -0.73
N THR A 75 -13.85 -1.75 0.19
CA THR A 75 -13.60 -1.98 1.60
C THR A 75 -13.74 -3.47 1.96
N SER A 76 -14.64 -4.18 1.29
CA SER A 76 -14.77 -5.60 1.54
C SER A 76 -13.50 -6.38 1.23
N ILE A 77 -12.72 -5.91 0.28
CA ILE A 77 -11.42 -6.51 -0.01
C ILE A 77 -10.40 -6.12 1.05
N ALA A 78 -10.37 -4.84 1.40
CA ALA A 78 -9.41 -4.35 2.40
C ALA A 78 -9.58 -5.05 3.73
N GLU A 79 -10.82 -5.38 4.09
CA GLU A 79 -11.09 -5.99 5.38
C GLU A 79 -10.61 -7.43 5.48
N GLN A 80 -10.23 -8.03 4.36
CA GLN A 80 -9.67 -9.39 4.39
C GLN A 80 -8.19 -9.40 4.77
N PHE A 81 -7.54 -8.26 4.80
CA PHE A 81 -6.13 -8.18 5.11
C PHE A 81 -5.92 -7.97 6.60
N GLU A 82 -4.78 -8.41 7.08
CA GLU A 82 -4.46 -8.35 8.50
C GLU A 82 -4.18 -6.91 8.92
N LYS A 83 -4.81 -6.50 10.01
CA LYS A 83 -4.58 -5.18 10.60
C LYS A 83 -3.69 -5.33 11.81
N LEU A 84 -2.73 -4.42 11.94
CA LEU A 84 -1.80 -4.46 13.06
C LEU A 84 -1.40 -3.04 13.40
N THR A 85 -0.62 -2.93 14.46
CA THR A 85 -0.05 -1.67 14.89
C THR A 85 1.46 -1.77 14.77
N LEU A 86 2.05 -0.81 14.06
CA LEU A 86 3.49 -0.75 13.87
C LEU A 86 3.96 0.61 14.33
N ASP A 87 4.86 0.64 15.33
CA ASP A 87 5.36 1.90 15.88
C ASP A 87 4.21 2.80 16.32
N PHE A 88 3.21 2.20 16.96
CA PHE A 88 2.04 2.90 17.47
C PHE A 88 1.14 3.49 16.38
N LYS A 89 1.31 3.03 15.14
CA LYS A 89 0.50 3.50 14.02
C LYS A 89 -0.25 2.32 13.40
N PRO A 90 -1.49 2.53 13.00
CA PRO A 90 -2.21 1.45 12.34
C PRO A 90 -1.56 1.10 11.00
N ALA A 91 -1.54 -0.17 10.70
CA ALA A 91 -0.96 -0.67 9.47
C ALA A 91 -1.74 -1.88 8.99
N VAL A 92 -1.55 -2.24 7.74
CA VAL A 92 -2.19 -3.40 7.14
C VAL A 92 -1.10 -4.24 6.50
N ASN A 93 -1.14 -5.52 6.79
CA ASN A 93 -0.18 -6.48 6.26
C ASN A 93 -0.85 -7.32 5.19
N ILE A 94 -0.28 -7.32 3.99
CA ILE A 94 -0.81 -8.12 2.89
C ILE A 94 0.22 -9.18 2.56
N PRO A 95 -0.06 -10.44 2.90
CA PRO A 95 0.90 -11.50 2.62
C PRO A 95 1.01 -11.77 1.13
N ARG A 96 2.11 -12.41 0.77
CA ARG A 96 2.44 -12.65 -0.63
C ARG A 96 1.32 -13.34 -1.39
N ASP A 97 0.69 -14.33 -0.77
CA ASP A 97 -0.34 -15.09 -1.46
C ASP A 97 -1.65 -14.35 -1.60
N MET A 98 -1.79 -13.18 -0.97
CA MET A 98 -2.96 -12.32 -1.16
C MET A 98 -2.69 -11.15 -2.09
N LEU A 99 -1.47 -11.00 -2.57
CA LEU A 99 -1.17 -9.93 -3.53
C LEU A 99 -1.98 -10.05 -4.83
N PRO A 100 -2.23 -11.25 -5.37
CA PRO A 100 -3.10 -11.31 -6.55
C PRO A 100 -4.51 -10.77 -6.29
N LEU A 101 -5.05 -10.98 -5.11
CA LEU A 101 -6.36 -10.43 -4.77
C LEU A 101 -6.29 -8.91 -4.77
N LEU A 102 -5.24 -8.36 -4.18
CA LEU A 102 -5.04 -6.92 -4.18
C LEU A 102 -4.97 -6.38 -5.61
N ASN A 103 -4.15 -6.99 -6.44
CA ASN A 103 -3.97 -6.54 -7.81
C ASN A 103 -5.26 -6.59 -8.62
N GLN A 104 -6.11 -7.56 -8.34
CA GLN A 104 -7.34 -7.73 -9.09
C GLN A 104 -8.34 -6.62 -8.79
N HIS A 105 -8.33 -6.10 -7.57
CA HIS A 105 -9.39 -5.18 -7.13
C HIS A 105 -8.93 -3.78 -6.83
N ALA A 106 -7.63 -3.50 -6.85
CA ALA A 106 -7.12 -2.20 -6.43
C ALA A 106 -6.66 -1.37 -7.60
N THR A 107 -6.75 -0.07 -7.45
CA THR A 107 -6.10 0.89 -8.33
C THR A 107 -5.03 1.61 -7.54
N MET A 108 -3.99 2.06 -8.23
CA MET A 108 -2.84 2.68 -7.58
C MET A 108 -2.51 3.98 -8.30
N ARG A 109 -2.15 4.99 -7.51
CA ARG A 109 -1.60 6.22 -8.07
C ARG A 109 -0.57 6.79 -7.11
N GLU A 110 0.35 7.54 -7.65
CA GLU A 110 1.33 8.22 -6.85
C GLU A 110 0.75 9.54 -6.35
N ILE A 111 0.99 9.85 -5.07
CA ILE A 111 0.50 11.08 -4.46
C ILE A 111 1.62 11.92 -3.86
N THR A 112 2.88 11.61 -4.19
CA THR A 112 4.01 12.45 -3.77
C THR A 112 4.04 13.71 -4.62
N PRO A 113 4.27 14.90 -4.06
CA PRO A 113 4.45 15.17 -2.63
C PRO A 113 3.15 15.02 -1.86
N ILE A 114 3.31 14.76 -0.56
CA ILE A 114 2.15 14.54 0.31
C ILE A 114 1.47 15.88 0.53
N PRO A 115 0.16 15.92 0.41
CA PRO A 115 -0.54 17.17 0.72
C PRO A 115 -0.31 17.53 2.17
N THR A 116 -0.05 18.80 2.42
CA THR A 116 0.09 19.31 3.76
C THR A 116 -1.00 20.34 4.00
N ARG A 117 -1.30 20.50 5.24
CA ARG A 117 -2.32 21.45 5.60
C ARG A 117 -1.81 22.54 6.41
#